data_57737ae85d2f228abcbdf156fed4e7b1
#
_entry.id   57737ae85d2f228abcbdf156fed4e7b1
#
_cell.length_a   1.000
_cell.length_b   1.000
_cell.length_c   1.000
_cell.angle_alpha   90.00
_cell.angle_beta   90.00
_cell.angle_gamma   90.00
#
_symmetry.space_group_name_H-M   'P 1'
#
loop_
_entity.id
_entity.type
_entity.pdbx_description
1 polymer ?
#
loop_
_entity_poly.entity_id
_entity_poly.type
_entity_poly.pdbx_seq_one_letter_code
_entity_poly.pdbx_strand_id
1 'polypeptide(L)'
;MKTDNGGQQALLAEHELILQEPEWFRKAIENKPENRFVPFRESQLHYSFWAGPSADAQNIVLLHGDGAHAHWFDFIAPLLTPYYNVIALDMPGMGESGWLDGYSREIMAEAMIEMIRHANFSSKPAFIAHSFGGMVSLITAHHYADELAALMICDFHVKAPDVHHEWYSDIESWRPTRVYKTREDAEARFRLAPEQPCENHFIVEYIGSHSVREVQIGENGLRGPSEEAGWTWKFDPSIYPGFTVGYDLPEIYKSIPLPVAGMFGGASHDFDQISRRDVIAYMRDLRPDAPHYDISGARHHIMLDQPRAFASAVLAQMEFWRASGAFQK
;
A
#
# COMPACT_ATOMS: atom_id res chain seq x y z
N MET A 1 37.78 -25.41 -32.34
CA MET A 1 36.64 -24.72 -31.75
C MET A 1 37.11 -24.08 -30.44
N LYS A 2 37.37 -22.77 -30.43
CA LYS A 2 37.62 -22.03 -29.18
C LYS A 2 36.27 -21.70 -28.62
N THR A 3 35.93 -22.28 -27.50
CA THR A 3 34.71 -21.96 -26.73
C THR A 3 34.83 -20.54 -26.24
N ASP A 4 33.86 -19.73 -26.58
CA ASP A 4 33.75 -18.32 -26.17
C ASP A 4 33.40 -18.23 -24.66
N ASN A 5 34.39 -18.46 -23.82
CA ASN A 5 34.29 -18.36 -22.38
C ASN A 5 34.14 -16.88 -21.88
N GLY A 6 34.49 -15.90 -22.73
CA GLY A 6 34.44 -14.50 -22.38
C GLY A 6 33.03 -13.96 -22.39
N GLY A 7 32.21 -14.33 -23.36
CA GLY A 7 30.81 -13.91 -23.43
C GLY A 7 29.95 -14.51 -22.32
N GLN A 8 30.21 -15.76 -21.95
CA GLN A 8 29.47 -16.42 -20.88
C GLN A 8 29.83 -15.89 -19.48
N GLN A 9 31.09 -15.52 -19.24
CA GLN A 9 31.54 -14.85 -18.01
C GLN A 9 31.02 -13.42 -17.93
N ALA A 10 30.96 -12.68 -19.04
CA ALA A 10 30.36 -11.33 -19.06
C ALA A 10 28.86 -11.35 -18.76
N LEU A 11 28.13 -12.33 -19.37
CA LEU A 11 26.68 -12.51 -19.07
C LEU A 11 26.42 -12.95 -17.63
N LEU A 12 27.26 -13.79 -17.04
CA LEU A 12 27.14 -14.19 -15.64
C LEU A 12 27.45 -13.01 -14.69
N ALA A 13 28.49 -12.21 -15.01
CA ALA A 13 28.81 -11.01 -14.22
C ALA A 13 27.74 -9.94 -14.34
N GLU A 14 27.13 -9.77 -15.50
CA GLU A 14 26.01 -8.87 -15.72
C GLU A 14 24.75 -9.36 -14.99
N HIS A 15 24.50 -10.67 -14.95
CA HIS A 15 23.43 -11.29 -14.19
C HIS A 15 23.65 -11.19 -12.67
N GLU A 16 24.89 -11.35 -12.20
CA GLU A 16 25.24 -11.13 -10.78
C GLU A 16 25.14 -9.67 -10.37
N LEU A 17 25.45 -8.71 -11.26
CA LEU A 17 25.26 -7.28 -11.00
C LEU A 17 23.78 -6.89 -10.94
N ILE A 18 22.91 -7.53 -11.70
CA ILE A 18 21.44 -7.33 -11.67
C ILE A 18 20.84 -7.89 -10.39
N LEU A 19 21.44 -8.92 -9.79
CA LEU A 19 20.99 -9.53 -8.53
C LEU A 19 21.51 -8.82 -7.27
N GLN A 20 22.44 -7.86 -7.37
CA GLN A 20 22.91 -7.12 -6.21
C GLN A 20 21.91 -6.02 -5.83
N GLU A 21 21.48 -6.06 -4.58
CA GLU A 21 20.68 -4.97 -4.00
C GLU A 21 21.39 -3.63 -4.16
N PRO A 22 20.75 -2.62 -4.76
CA PRO A 22 21.36 -1.30 -4.91
C PRO A 22 21.70 -0.66 -3.56
N GLU A 23 22.77 0.12 -3.50
CA GLU A 23 23.20 0.79 -2.28
C GLU A 23 22.10 1.65 -1.65
N TRP A 24 21.29 2.34 -2.47
CA TRP A 24 20.19 3.16 -1.97
C TRP A 24 19.14 2.33 -1.21
N PHE A 25 18.85 1.10 -1.70
CA PHE A 25 17.89 0.21 -1.06
C PHE A 25 18.43 -0.31 0.27
N ARG A 26 19.67 -0.79 0.31
CA ARG A 26 20.31 -1.23 1.55
C ARG A 26 20.32 -0.12 2.61
N LYS A 27 20.71 1.09 2.23
CA LYS A 27 20.67 2.25 3.13
C LYS A 27 19.27 2.57 3.63
N ALA A 28 18.26 2.42 2.76
CA ALA A 28 16.88 2.68 3.15
C ALA A 28 16.40 1.64 4.18
N ILE A 29 16.58 0.34 3.92
CA ILE A 29 16.12 -0.71 4.84
C ILE A 29 16.95 -0.80 6.14
N GLU A 30 18.16 -0.20 6.21
CA GLU A 30 18.92 -0.02 7.43
C GLU A 30 18.29 1.02 8.38
N ASN A 31 17.56 1.99 7.84
CA ASN A 31 16.81 2.98 8.64
C ASN A 31 15.50 2.36 9.16
N LYS A 32 15.61 1.55 10.22
CA LYS A 32 14.49 0.81 10.78
C LYS A 32 13.45 1.74 11.41
N PRO A 33 12.14 1.46 11.23
CA PRO A 33 11.08 2.18 11.92
C PRO A 33 11.01 1.80 13.40
N GLU A 34 10.36 2.66 14.16
CA GLU A 34 9.77 2.31 15.44
C GLU A 34 8.40 1.67 15.19
N ASN A 35 8.22 0.42 15.60
CA ASN A 35 6.92 -0.27 15.51
C ASN A 35 6.04 0.13 16.69
N ARG A 36 4.83 0.56 16.41
CA ARG A 36 3.85 1.01 17.42
C ARG A 36 2.54 0.25 17.26
N PHE A 37 1.90 -0.02 18.40
CA PHE A 37 0.65 -0.77 18.46
C PHE A 37 -0.42 0.05 19.19
N VAL A 38 -1.65 -0.02 18.67
CA VAL A 38 -2.81 0.73 19.18
C VAL A 38 -3.93 -0.26 19.48
N PRO A 39 -4.47 -0.29 20.71
CA PRO A 39 -5.68 -1.06 20.98
C PRO A 39 -6.83 -0.61 20.07
N PHE A 40 -7.52 -1.55 19.46
CA PHE A 40 -8.66 -1.27 18.61
C PHE A 40 -9.67 -2.43 18.69
N ARG A 41 -10.89 -2.13 19.18
CA ARG A 41 -11.92 -3.13 19.39
C ARG A 41 -11.39 -4.29 20.25
N GLU A 42 -11.57 -5.53 19.80
CA GLU A 42 -11.07 -6.76 20.45
C GLU A 42 -9.61 -7.10 20.09
N SER A 43 -8.93 -6.25 19.33
CA SER A 43 -7.62 -6.51 18.75
C SER A 43 -6.66 -5.34 18.92
N GLN A 44 -5.61 -5.28 18.12
CA GLN A 44 -4.65 -4.19 18.05
C GLN A 44 -4.31 -3.86 16.60
N LEU A 45 -3.99 -2.60 16.36
CA LEU A 45 -3.50 -2.10 15.09
C LEU A 45 -2.00 -1.85 15.19
N HIS A 46 -1.30 -1.97 14.08
CA HIS A 46 0.12 -1.71 13.97
C HIS A 46 0.41 -0.59 12.98
N TYR A 47 1.42 0.19 13.27
CA TYR A 47 2.06 1.07 12.30
C TYR A 47 3.55 1.22 12.54
N SER A 48 4.28 1.41 11.47
CA SER A 48 5.70 1.73 11.46
C SER A 48 5.89 3.24 11.45
N PHE A 49 6.78 3.78 12.32
CA PHE A 49 7.08 5.21 12.41
C PHE A 49 8.55 5.50 12.12
N TRP A 50 8.81 6.43 11.22
CA TRP A 50 10.13 7.01 10.95
C TRP A 50 10.12 8.49 11.32
N ALA A 51 11.00 8.88 12.24
CA ALA A 51 11.15 10.28 12.62
C ALA A 51 11.76 11.10 11.48
N GLY A 52 11.17 12.26 11.23
CA GLY A 52 11.68 13.29 10.34
C GLY A 52 12.75 14.17 11.01
N PRO A 53 13.05 15.33 10.41
CA PRO A 53 14.11 16.21 10.92
C PRO A 53 13.78 16.87 12.27
N SER A 54 12.49 16.94 12.62
CA SER A 54 12.01 17.43 13.92
C SER A 54 10.61 16.91 14.22
N ALA A 55 10.18 16.98 15.48
CA ALA A 55 8.82 16.63 15.88
C ALA A 55 7.75 17.52 15.21
N ASP A 56 8.11 18.75 14.82
CA ASP A 56 7.22 19.70 14.15
C ASP A 56 7.25 19.60 12.62
N ALA A 57 8.04 18.67 12.07
CA ALA A 57 8.04 18.43 10.63
C ALA A 57 6.64 18.00 10.17
N GLN A 58 6.25 18.41 8.95
CA GLN A 58 4.99 17.97 8.36
C GLN A 58 4.94 16.44 8.26
N ASN A 59 3.76 15.87 8.34
CA ASN A 59 3.54 14.44 8.51
C ASN A 59 2.98 13.79 7.25
N ILE A 60 3.49 12.58 6.94
CA ILE A 60 3.00 11.71 5.85
C ILE A 60 2.51 10.40 6.44
N VAL A 61 1.33 9.99 6.00
CA VAL A 61 0.77 8.65 6.24
C VAL A 61 0.83 7.88 4.93
N LEU A 62 1.48 6.72 4.94
CA LEU A 62 1.53 5.77 3.84
C LEU A 62 0.57 4.62 4.11
N LEU A 63 -0.28 4.28 3.14
CA LEU A 63 -1.22 3.18 3.25
C LEU A 63 -1.08 2.22 2.06
N HIS A 64 -0.90 0.94 2.38
CA HIS A 64 -0.70 -0.13 1.43
C HIS A 64 -1.99 -0.56 0.72
N GLY A 65 -1.85 -1.40 -0.31
CA GLY A 65 -2.94 -2.03 -1.04
C GLY A 65 -3.47 -3.29 -0.37
N ASP A 66 -4.35 -3.97 -1.08
CA ASP A 66 -4.95 -5.22 -0.62
C ASP A 66 -3.92 -6.33 -0.38
N GLY A 67 -4.06 -7.06 0.73
CA GLY A 67 -3.16 -8.15 1.10
C GLY A 67 -1.69 -7.75 1.33
N ALA A 68 -1.38 -6.46 1.28
CA ALA A 68 -0.06 -5.91 1.53
C ALA A 68 0.13 -5.53 3.01
N HIS A 69 1.18 -4.80 3.35
CA HIS A 69 1.51 -4.41 4.72
C HIS A 69 2.49 -3.22 4.75
N ALA A 70 2.73 -2.64 5.92
CA ALA A 70 3.57 -1.46 6.12
C ALA A 70 5.01 -1.63 5.59
N HIS A 71 5.57 -2.84 5.60
CA HIS A 71 6.90 -3.12 5.06
C HIS A 71 7.05 -2.87 3.54
N TRP A 72 5.95 -2.65 2.81
CA TRP A 72 5.98 -2.19 1.43
C TRP A 72 6.57 -0.78 1.30
N PHE A 73 6.69 -0.08 2.42
CA PHE A 73 7.21 1.28 2.49
C PHE A 73 8.56 1.40 3.21
N ASP A 74 9.17 0.31 3.68
CA ASP A 74 10.46 0.33 4.39
C ASP A 74 11.59 0.94 3.56
N PHE A 75 11.51 0.81 2.24
CA PHE A 75 12.49 1.39 1.30
C PHE A 75 12.01 2.73 0.69
N ILE A 76 10.78 3.15 0.97
CA ILE A 76 10.20 4.43 0.52
C ILE A 76 10.25 5.48 1.64
N ALA A 77 9.79 5.13 2.85
CA ALA A 77 9.70 6.06 3.96
C ALA A 77 11.04 6.76 4.26
N PRO A 78 12.19 6.06 4.28
CA PRO A 78 13.48 6.71 4.49
C PRO A 78 13.88 7.75 3.43
N LEU A 79 13.32 7.68 2.22
CA LEU A 79 13.54 8.69 1.18
C LEU A 79 12.76 9.99 1.47
N LEU A 80 11.74 9.93 2.31
CA LEU A 80 10.87 11.05 2.70
C LEU A 80 11.30 11.67 4.03
N THR A 81 11.95 10.90 4.93
CA THR A 81 12.33 11.34 6.28
C THR A 81 13.30 12.52 6.35
N PRO A 82 14.10 12.86 5.33
CA PRO A 82 14.85 14.10 5.36
C PRO A 82 13.99 15.37 5.50
N TYR A 83 12.68 15.26 5.23
CA TYR A 83 11.76 16.41 5.20
C TYR A 83 10.50 16.22 6.07
N TYR A 84 10.08 14.98 6.33
CA TYR A 84 8.77 14.65 6.90
C TYR A 84 8.89 13.60 8.00
N ASN A 85 8.00 13.65 9.00
CA ASN A 85 7.69 12.47 9.80
C ASN A 85 6.83 11.53 8.93
N VAL A 86 7.11 10.24 8.97
CA VAL A 86 6.42 9.26 8.13
C VAL A 86 5.90 8.12 8.99
N ILE A 87 4.63 7.75 8.79
CA ILE A 87 4.09 6.48 9.29
C ILE A 87 3.59 5.64 8.12
N ALA A 88 3.76 4.33 8.23
CA ALA A 88 3.13 3.36 7.34
C ALA A 88 2.18 2.50 8.17
N LEU A 89 0.91 2.50 7.80
CA LEU A 89 -0.15 1.83 8.56
C LEU A 89 -0.36 0.41 8.03
N ASP A 90 -0.60 -0.55 8.94
CA ASP A 90 -1.17 -1.86 8.60
C ASP A 90 -2.69 -1.82 8.77
N MET A 91 -3.43 -2.07 7.70
CA MET A 91 -4.89 -2.18 7.79
C MET A 91 -5.30 -3.35 8.70
N PRO A 92 -6.46 -3.27 9.40
CA PRO A 92 -7.00 -4.39 10.18
C PRO A 92 -6.99 -5.70 9.36
N GLY A 93 -6.49 -6.76 9.97
CA GLY A 93 -6.39 -8.07 9.32
C GLY A 93 -5.24 -8.20 8.31
N MET A 94 -4.33 -7.22 8.22
CA MET A 94 -3.18 -7.24 7.32
C MET A 94 -1.90 -6.86 8.09
N GLY A 95 -0.75 -7.37 7.62
CA GLY A 95 0.55 -7.10 8.23
C GLY A 95 0.63 -7.56 9.68
N GLU A 96 1.09 -6.68 10.57
CA GLU A 96 1.18 -6.92 12.01
C GLU A 96 -0.09 -6.46 12.76
N SER A 97 -1.06 -5.84 12.08
CA SER A 97 -2.37 -5.54 12.66
C SER A 97 -3.16 -6.82 12.92
N GLY A 98 -3.82 -6.86 14.07
CA GLY A 98 -4.63 -8.03 14.46
C GLY A 98 -5.90 -8.18 13.63
N TRP A 99 -6.56 -9.30 13.80
CA TRP A 99 -7.76 -9.70 13.08
C TRP A 99 -9.00 -9.30 13.85
N LEU A 100 -10.08 -9.00 13.12
CA LEU A 100 -11.36 -8.58 13.67
C LEU A 100 -12.47 -9.60 13.37
N ASP A 101 -13.53 -9.59 14.14
CA ASP A 101 -14.71 -10.44 13.90
C ASP A 101 -15.49 -10.06 12.64
N GLY A 102 -15.24 -8.85 12.09
CA GLY A 102 -15.85 -8.38 10.86
C GLY A 102 -15.18 -7.13 10.31
N TYR A 103 -15.34 -6.94 9.01
CA TYR A 103 -14.71 -5.85 8.27
C TYR A 103 -15.74 -5.09 7.44
N SER A 104 -15.62 -3.77 7.42
CA SER A 104 -16.28 -2.88 6.47
C SER A 104 -15.36 -1.73 6.12
N ARG A 105 -15.68 -1.00 5.06
CA ARG A 105 -14.92 0.18 4.67
C ARG A 105 -14.92 1.26 5.78
N GLU A 106 -15.99 1.35 6.56
CA GLU A 106 -16.11 2.27 7.69
C GLU A 106 -15.22 1.83 8.86
N ILE A 107 -15.18 0.53 9.17
CA ILE A 107 -14.26 -0.03 10.19
C ILE A 107 -12.80 0.19 9.78
N MET A 108 -12.48 -0.01 8.48
CA MET A 108 -11.14 0.29 7.97
C MET A 108 -10.80 1.78 8.15
N ALA A 109 -11.71 2.68 7.80
CA ALA A 109 -11.50 4.12 7.95
C ALA A 109 -11.34 4.55 9.43
N GLU A 110 -12.16 4.00 10.33
CA GLU A 110 -12.05 4.21 11.78
C GLU A 110 -10.66 3.74 12.29
N ALA A 111 -10.20 2.58 11.87
CA ALA A 111 -8.89 2.07 12.25
C ALA A 111 -7.75 2.99 11.78
N MET A 112 -7.82 3.52 10.55
CA MET A 112 -6.82 4.46 10.05
C MET A 112 -6.73 5.71 10.91
N ILE A 113 -7.87 6.29 11.27
CA ILE A 113 -7.88 7.53 12.04
C ILE A 113 -7.43 7.31 13.49
N GLU A 114 -7.74 6.15 14.10
CA GLU A 114 -7.25 5.82 15.43
C GLU A 114 -5.72 5.71 15.48
N MET A 115 -5.08 5.14 14.47
CA MET A 115 -3.62 5.11 14.37
C MET A 115 -3.03 6.50 14.19
N ILE A 116 -3.66 7.36 13.37
CA ILE A 116 -3.23 8.75 13.16
C ILE A 116 -3.34 9.55 14.46
N ARG A 117 -4.43 9.39 15.22
CA ARG A 117 -4.62 10.02 16.53
C ARG A 117 -3.57 9.55 17.53
N HIS A 118 -3.30 8.25 17.58
CA HIS A 118 -2.28 7.68 18.45
C HIS A 118 -0.86 8.17 18.09
N ALA A 119 -0.58 8.41 16.82
CA ALA A 119 0.71 8.97 16.39
C ALA A 119 0.96 10.36 16.97
N ASN A 120 -0.10 11.07 17.36
CA ASN A 120 -0.09 12.36 18.05
C ASN A 120 0.78 13.40 17.34
N PHE A 121 0.56 13.57 16.05
CA PHE A 121 1.29 14.52 15.22
C PHE A 121 1.01 15.97 15.63
N SER A 122 2.00 16.84 15.49
CA SER A 122 1.86 18.30 15.74
C SER A 122 1.00 19.02 14.68
N SER A 123 0.78 18.39 13.52
CA SER A 123 -0.03 18.93 12.42
C SER A 123 -0.77 17.81 11.69
N LYS A 124 -1.86 18.13 11.02
CA LYS A 124 -2.63 17.18 10.21
C LYS A 124 -1.74 16.54 9.13
N PRO A 125 -1.75 15.21 8.95
CA PRO A 125 -0.91 14.54 7.97
C PRO A 125 -1.50 14.62 6.55
N ALA A 126 -0.64 14.51 5.55
CA ALA A 126 -1.05 14.14 4.20
C ALA A 126 -1.10 12.60 4.08
N PHE A 127 -2.14 12.09 3.47
CA PHE A 127 -2.38 10.67 3.28
C PHE A 127 -1.96 10.26 1.86
N ILE A 128 -1.08 9.27 1.73
CA ILE A 128 -0.60 8.73 0.45
C ILE A 128 -0.97 7.25 0.42
N ALA A 129 -1.95 6.88 -0.40
CA ALA A 129 -2.61 5.59 -0.29
C ALA A 129 -2.64 4.84 -1.62
N HIS A 130 -2.21 3.58 -1.62
CA HIS A 130 -2.08 2.76 -2.81
C HIS A 130 -3.25 1.78 -2.95
N SER A 131 -3.80 1.64 -4.18
CA SER A 131 -4.76 0.60 -4.56
C SER A 131 -5.97 0.56 -3.59
N PHE A 132 -6.27 -0.58 -2.98
CA PHE A 132 -7.32 -0.74 -1.97
C PHE A 132 -7.21 0.30 -0.83
N GLY A 133 -5.98 0.61 -0.40
CA GLY A 133 -5.73 1.71 0.54
C GLY A 133 -6.23 3.06 0.01
N GLY A 134 -6.24 3.28 -1.31
CA GLY A 134 -6.85 4.45 -1.93
C GLY A 134 -8.35 4.54 -1.65
N MET A 135 -9.08 3.43 -1.77
CA MET A 135 -10.49 3.35 -1.39
C MET A 135 -10.68 3.65 0.09
N VAL A 136 -9.92 2.98 0.97
CA VAL A 136 -10.00 3.19 2.43
C VAL A 136 -9.70 4.66 2.78
N SER A 137 -8.72 5.27 2.13
CA SER A 137 -8.37 6.68 2.37
C SER A 137 -9.46 7.66 1.91
N LEU A 138 -10.21 7.35 0.86
CA LEU A 138 -11.38 8.14 0.44
C LEU A 138 -12.48 8.10 1.51
N ILE A 139 -12.78 6.92 2.05
CA ILE A 139 -13.76 6.76 3.12
C ILE A 139 -13.27 7.45 4.42
N THR A 140 -11.97 7.32 4.73
CA THR A 140 -11.36 8.04 5.86
C THR A 140 -11.51 9.56 5.70
N ALA A 141 -11.18 10.09 4.51
CA ALA A 141 -11.32 11.51 4.23
C ALA A 141 -12.78 11.99 4.21
N HIS A 142 -13.72 11.12 3.82
CA HIS A 142 -15.14 11.43 3.87
C HIS A 142 -15.66 11.63 5.29
N HIS A 143 -15.26 10.76 6.22
CA HIS A 143 -15.74 10.82 7.61
C HIS A 143 -14.89 11.71 8.51
N TYR A 144 -13.60 11.87 8.21
CA TYR A 144 -12.63 12.50 9.12
C TYR A 144 -11.76 13.57 8.42
N ALA A 145 -12.33 14.32 7.46
CA ALA A 145 -11.60 15.34 6.71
C ALA A 145 -10.88 16.35 7.62
N ASP A 146 -11.47 16.68 8.76
CA ASP A 146 -10.90 17.64 9.71
C ASP A 146 -9.59 17.16 10.38
N GLU A 147 -9.26 15.88 10.26
CA GLU A 147 -8.03 15.30 10.83
C GLU A 147 -6.91 15.09 9.79
N LEU A 148 -7.20 15.36 8.52
CA LEU A 148 -6.27 15.22 7.41
C LEU A 148 -5.97 16.57 6.77
N ALA A 149 -4.79 16.71 6.18
CA ALA A 149 -4.40 17.91 5.43
C ALA A 149 -4.62 17.78 3.93
N ALA A 150 -4.36 16.61 3.36
CA ALA A 150 -4.47 16.33 1.94
C ALA A 150 -4.49 14.81 1.68
N LEU A 151 -4.87 14.40 0.47
CA LEU A 151 -4.95 13.01 0.05
C LEU A 151 -4.32 12.81 -1.33
N MET A 152 -3.39 11.85 -1.45
CA MET A 152 -2.93 11.33 -2.74
C MET A 152 -3.34 9.88 -2.88
N ILE A 153 -4.10 9.56 -3.92
CA ILE A 153 -4.45 8.18 -4.28
C ILE A 153 -3.50 7.68 -5.36
N CYS A 154 -2.92 6.50 -5.13
CA CYS A 154 -1.91 5.90 -6.00
C CYS A 154 -2.48 4.64 -6.64
N ASP A 155 -2.64 4.66 -7.95
CA ASP A 155 -3.18 3.59 -8.80
C ASP A 155 -4.48 2.96 -8.27
N PHE A 156 -5.36 3.80 -7.72
CA PHE A 156 -6.74 3.47 -7.42
C PHE A 156 -7.67 4.25 -8.36
N HIS A 157 -8.59 3.56 -8.99
CA HIS A 157 -9.48 4.09 -10.01
C HIS A 157 -10.90 4.27 -9.46
N VAL A 158 -11.34 5.52 -9.31
CA VAL A 158 -12.74 5.83 -9.00
C VAL A 158 -13.54 5.67 -10.29
N LYS A 159 -14.33 4.60 -10.38
CA LYS A 159 -15.09 4.22 -11.56
C LYS A 159 -16.49 4.81 -11.52
N ALA A 160 -17.09 5.03 -12.69
CA ALA A 160 -18.49 5.43 -12.79
C ALA A 160 -19.39 4.30 -12.22
N PRO A 161 -20.58 4.63 -11.66
CA PRO A 161 -21.43 3.65 -10.98
C PRO A 161 -21.92 2.50 -11.87
N ASP A 162 -22.07 2.74 -13.18
CA ASP A 162 -22.45 1.74 -14.18
C ASP A 162 -21.31 0.78 -14.56
N VAL A 163 -20.11 1.08 -14.08
CA VAL A 163 -18.89 0.32 -14.34
C VAL A 163 -18.35 -0.33 -13.06
N HIS A 164 -19.20 -0.40 -12.05
CA HIS A 164 -18.82 -0.96 -10.77
C HIS A 164 -18.51 -2.45 -10.86
N HIS A 165 -17.40 -2.86 -10.31
CA HIS A 165 -17.03 -4.26 -10.17
C HIS A 165 -17.26 -4.75 -8.75
N GLU A 166 -18.00 -5.82 -8.68
CA GLU A 166 -18.14 -6.64 -7.47
C GLU A 166 -16.89 -7.52 -7.32
N TRP A 167 -15.73 -6.92 -7.10
CA TRP A 167 -14.47 -7.67 -6.94
C TRP A 167 -14.54 -8.75 -5.87
N TYR A 168 -15.43 -8.57 -4.91
CA TYR A 168 -15.57 -9.40 -3.73
C TYR A 168 -16.90 -10.14 -3.67
N SER A 169 -17.72 -10.10 -4.74
CA SER A 169 -19.01 -10.76 -4.76
C SER A 169 -18.93 -12.28 -4.91
N ASP A 170 -17.83 -12.79 -5.47
CA ASP A 170 -17.65 -14.23 -5.66
C ASP A 170 -17.04 -14.90 -4.42
N ILE A 171 -17.83 -14.95 -3.35
CA ILE A 171 -17.47 -15.64 -2.09
C ILE A 171 -17.23 -17.15 -2.34
N GLU A 172 -17.84 -17.74 -3.38
CA GLU A 172 -17.68 -19.17 -3.69
C GLU A 172 -16.31 -19.50 -4.27
N SER A 173 -15.64 -18.54 -4.92
CA SER A 173 -14.28 -18.72 -5.44
C SER A 173 -13.19 -18.66 -4.34
N TRP A 174 -13.54 -18.19 -3.18
CA TRP A 174 -12.63 -18.00 -2.06
C TRP A 174 -12.06 -19.32 -1.55
N ARG A 175 -10.73 -19.40 -1.46
CA ARG A 175 -10.01 -20.54 -0.89
C ARG A 175 -9.40 -20.15 0.45
N PRO A 176 -9.39 -21.07 1.45
CA PRO A 176 -8.61 -20.87 2.68
C PRO A 176 -7.15 -20.62 2.34
N THR A 177 -6.49 -19.77 3.12
CA THR A 177 -5.05 -19.54 2.99
C THR A 177 -4.32 -20.85 3.22
N ARG A 178 -3.39 -21.18 2.35
CA ARG A 178 -2.61 -22.42 2.46
C ARG A 178 -1.59 -22.30 3.59
N VAL A 179 -1.43 -23.37 4.38
CA VAL A 179 -0.33 -23.53 5.32
C VAL A 179 0.81 -24.26 4.63
N TYR A 180 2.02 -23.74 4.78
CA TYR A 180 3.26 -24.28 4.24
C TYR A 180 4.10 -24.85 5.39
N LYS A 181 4.86 -25.91 5.13
CA LYS A 181 5.67 -26.58 6.16
C LYS A 181 6.83 -25.75 6.65
N THR A 182 7.44 -24.96 5.76
CA THR A 182 8.57 -24.09 6.07
C THR A 182 8.29 -22.65 5.63
N ARG A 183 9.03 -21.74 6.22
CA ARG A 183 9.00 -20.32 5.85
C ARG A 183 9.43 -20.11 4.40
N GLU A 184 10.48 -20.79 3.99
CA GLU A 184 11.04 -20.72 2.64
C GLU A 184 10.04 -21.21 1.58
N ASP A 185 9.28 -22.27 1.89
CA ASP A 185 8.20 -22.75 1.02
C ASP A 185 7.10 -21.72 0.83
N ALA A 186 6.75 -20.99 1.90
CA ALA A 186 5.76 -19.92 1.85
C ALA A 186 6.29 -18.72 1.04
N GLU A 187 7.49 -18.22 1.36
CA GLU A 187 8.13 -17.09 0.68
C GLU A 187 8.30 -17.33 -0.82
N ALA A 188 8.69 -18.55 -1.23
CA ALA A 188 8.83 -18.94 -2.64
C ALA A 188 7.50 -18.88 -3.42
N ARG A 189 6.36 -18.82 -2.72
CA ARG A 189 5.03 -18.69 -3.30
C ARG A 189 4.49 -17.26 -3.32
N PHE A 190 5.24 -16.32 -2.75
CA PHE A 190 4.85 -14.92 -2.82
C PHE A 190 4.71 -14.46 -4.28
N ARG A 191 3.62 -13.79 -4.57
CA ARG A 191 3.34 -13.16 -5.87
C ARG A 191 2.65 -11.82 -5.62
N LEU A 192 2.96 -10.87 -6.47
CA LEU A 192 2.23 -9.58 -6.47
C LEU A 192 0.78 -9.81 -6.90
N ALA A 193 -0.14 -9.11 -6.28
CA ALA A 193 -1.57 -9.12 -6.63
C ALA A 193 -2.07 -7.67 -6.83
N PRO A 194 -2.48 -7.28 -8.04
CA PRO A 194 -2.50 -8.07 -9.27
C PRO A 194 -1.10 -8.52 -9.72
N GLU A 195 -1.03 -9.66 -10.39
CA GLU A 195 0.24 -10.17 -10.89
C GLU A 195 0.83 -9.23 -11.95
N GLN A 196 2.09 -8.87 -11.74
CA GLN A 196 2.84 -8.06 -12.69
C GLN A 196 4.32 -8.43 -12.67
N PRO A 197 5.06 -8.28 -13.77
CA PRO A 197 6.51 -8.35 -13.73
C PRO A 197 7.07 -7.16 -12.94
N CYS A 198 8.13 -7.39 -12.17
CA CYS A 198 8.87 -6.36 -11.46
C CYS A 198 10.37 -6.60 -11.63
N GLU A 199 11.08 -5.63 -12.18
CA GLU A 199 12.53 -5.75 -12.42
C GLU A 199 13.34 -5.63 -11.13
N ASN A 200 12.77 -5.00 -10.09
CA ASN A 200 13.39 -4.86 -8.77
C ASN A 200 13.14 -6.13 -7.92
N HIS A 201 13.71 -7.27 -8.34
CA HIS A 201 13.52 -8.56 -7.67
C HIS A 201 13.86 -8.51 -6.19
N PHE A 202 14.91 -7.77 -5.80
CA PHE A 202 15.31 -7.57 -4.41
C PHE A 202 14.20 -6.95 -3.54
N ILE A 203 13.37 -6.06 -4.11
CA ILE A 203 12.20 -5.50 -3.42
C ILE A 203 11.13 -6.58 -3.23
N VAL A 204 10.86 -7.36 -4.28
CA VAL A 204 9.84 -8.43 -4.22
C VAL A 204 10.23 -9.50 -3.20
N GLU A 205 11.51 -9.89 -3.16
CA GLU A 205 12.06 -10.84 -2.18
C GLU A 205 11.95 -10.27 -0.75
N TYR A 206 12.33 -9.00 -0.56
CA TYR A 206 12.23 -8.31 0.73
C TYR A 206 10.77 -8.31 1.24
N ILE A 207 9.82 -7.91 0.40
CA ILE A 207 8.40 -7.90 0.75
C ILE A 207 7.89 -9.30 1.04
N GLY A 208 8.24 -10.28 0.19
CA GLY A 208 7.86 -11.68 0.37
C GLY A 208 8.28 -12.24 1.72
N SER A 209 9.50 -11.92 2.17
CA SER A 209 10.03 -12.35 3.46
C SER A 209 9.28 -11.74 4.67
N HIS A 210 8.64 -10.57 4.50
CA HIS A 210 7.83 -9.91 5.50
C HIS A 210 6.33 -10.25 5.41
N SER A 211 5.91 -10.97 4.36
CA SER A 211 4.49 -11.27 4.09
C SER A 211 3.99 -12.55 4.77
N VAL A 212 4.86 -13.31 5.41
CA VAL A 212 4.53 -14.61 6.01
C VAL A 212 4.62 -14.57 7.53
N ARG A 213 3.78 -15.37 8.20
CA ARG A 213 3.77 -15.57 9.64
C ARG A 213 3.69 -17.05 9.98
N GLU A 214 4.13 -17.40 11.16
CA GLU A 214 3.89 -18.71 11.73
C GLU A 214 2.42 -18.88 12.13
N VAL A 215 1.87 -20.08 12.00
CA VAL A 215 0.54 -20.46 12.45
C VAL A 215 0.62 -21.74 13.26
N GLN A 216 -0.09 -21.76 14.40
CA GLN A 216 -0.18 -22.93 15.28
C GLN A 216 -1.46 -23.72 15.04
N ILE A 217 -1.44 -25.03 15.37
CA ILE A 217 -2.65 -25.87 15.33
C ILE A 217 -3.72 -25.26 16.24
N GLY A 218 -4.94 -25.15 15.73
CA GLY A 218 -6.07 -24.58 16.45
C GLY A 218 -6.14 -23.05 16.45
N GLU A 219 -5.15 -22.37 15.85
CA GLU A 219 -5.17 -20.93 15.71
C GLU A 219 -6.29 -20.50 14.75
N ASN A 220 -7.16 -19.59 15.20
CA ASN A 220 -8.23 -19.04 14.40
C ASN A 220 -7.65 -18.11 13.33
N GLY A 221 -8.29 -18.08 12.17
CA GLY A 221 -7.98 -17.14 11.13
C GLY A 221 -7.79 -17.72 9.74
N LEU A 222 -7.84 -18.99 9.63
CA LEU A 222 -8.21 -19.69 8.39
C LEU A 222 -9.67 -20.04 8.62
N ARG A 223 -10.55 -20.09 7.64
CA ARG A 223 -11.97 -20.45 7.79
C ARG A 223 -12.19 -21.63 8.79
N GLY A 224 -11.95 -21.36 10.06
CA GLY A 224 -11.89 -22.33 11.14
C GLY A 224 -10.49 -22.45 11.76
N PRO A 225 -10.33 -23.28 12.80
CA PRO A 225 -9.05 -23.55 13.42
C PRO A 225 -8.10 -24.24 12.42
N SER A 226 -6.82 -23.85 12.41
CA SER A 226 -5.80 -24.51 11.59
C SER A 226 -5.63 -25.98 12.02
N GLU A 227 -5.67 -26.89 11.06
CA GLU A 227 -5.42 -28.32 11.30
C GLU A 227 -3.93 -28.65 11.35
N GLU A 228 -3.07 -27.77 10.80
CA GLU A 228 -1.62 -27.94 10.72
C GLU A 228 -0.90 -26.71 11.27
N ALA A 229 0.24 -26.92 11.91
CA ALA A 229 1.20 -25.87 12.21
C ALA A 229 2.11 -25.63 11.01
N GLY A 230 2.59 -24.39 10.82
CA GLY A 230 3.49 -24.05 9.73
C GLY A 230 3.51 -22.55 9.45
N TRP A 231 3.57 -22.18 8.18
CA TRP A 231 3.68 -20.79 7.72
C TRP A 231 2.55 -20.43 6.77
N THR A 232 2.01 -19.22 6.92
CA THR A 232 0.93 -18.71 6.09
C THR A 232 1.10 -17.20 5.86
N TRP A 233 0.18 -16.58 5.13
CA TRP A 233 0.21 -15.15 4.81
C TRP A 233 -0.24 -14.29 6.00
N LYS A 234 0.30 -13.07 6.09
CA LYS A 234 -0.09 -12.06 7.09
C LYS A 234 -1.34 -11.29 6.68
N PHE A 235 -2.36 -11.96 6.20
CA PHE A 235 -3.66 -11.33 6.01
C PHE A 235 -4.81 -12.27 6.40
N ASP A 236 -5.89 -11.69 6.88
CA ASP A 236 -7.08 -12.40 7.28
C ASP A 236 -7.96 -12.69 6.05
N PRO A 237 -8.17 -13.96 5.66
CA PRO A 237 -9.04 -14.30 4.54
C PRO A 237 -10.51 -13.94 4.78
N SER A 238 -10.92 -13.65 6.00
CA SER A 238 -12.30 -13.26 6.33
C SER A 238 -12.63 -11.81 6.00
N ILE A 239 -11.67 -11.01 5.54
CA ILE A 239 -11.89 -9.62 5.14
C ILE A 239 -12.91 -9.52 4.01
N TYR A 240 -12.80 -10.38 3.01
CA TYR A 240 -13.56 -10.22 1.77
C TYR A 240 -14.99 -10.72 1.79
N PRO A 241 -15.33 -11.84 2.45
CA PRO A 241 -16.74 -12.28 2.52
C PRO A 241 -17.65 -11.22 3.12
N GLY A 242 -18.50 -10.62 2.27
CA GLY A 242 -19.42 -9.57 2.67
C GLY A 242 -18.85 -8.14 2.66
N PHE A 243 -17.56 -7.97 2.31
CA PHE A 243 -17.01 -6.62 2.14
C PHE A 243 -17.59 -5.93 0.92
N THR A 244 -18.10 -4.72 1.10
CA THR A 244 -18.71 -3.92 0.02
C THR A 244 -17.89 -2.66 -0.22
N VAL A 245 -17.46 -2.46 -1.46
CA VAL A 245 -16.74 -1.24 -1.88
C VAL A 245 -17.70 -0.04 -1.94
N GLY A 246 -18.95 -0.25 -2.33
CA GLY A 246 -19.99 0.78 -2.48
C GLY A 246 -19.99 1.44 -3.86
N TYR A 247 -21.15 2.02 -4.21
CA TYR A 247 -21.36 2.73 -5.48
C TYR A 247 -21.20 4.26 -5.34
N ASP A 248 -20.95 4.75 -4.15
CA ASP A 248 -20.89 6.16 -3.76
C ASP A 248 -19.49 6.78 -3.84
N LEU A 249 -18.47 6.00 -4.19
CA LEU A 249 -17.08 6.49 -4.31
C LEU A 249 -16.94 7.71 -5.25
N PRO A 250 -17.62 7.81 -6.39
CA PRO A 250 -17.55 9.01 -7.22
C PRO A 250 -18.04 10.27 -6.51
N GLU A 251 -19.15 10.17 -5.78
CA GLU A 251 -19.70 11.30 -5.03
C GLU A 251 -18.81 11.66 -3.83
N ILE A 252 -18.24 10.66 -3.15
CA ILE A 252 -17.25 10.86 -2.09
C ILE A 252 -16.03 11.57 -2.66
N TYR A 253 -15.43 11.05 -3.72
CA TYR A 253 -14.25 11.65 -4.36
C TYR A 253 -14.48 13.09 -4.76
N LYS A 254 -15.65 13.39 -5.36
CA LYS A 254 -16.06 14.72 -5.78
C LYS A 254 -16.24 15.68 -4.61
N SER A 255 -16.77 15.21 -3.48
CA SER A 255 -17.20 16.05 -2.36
C SER A 255 -16.18 16.21 -1.22
N ILE A 256 -15.10 15.44 -1.20
CA ILE A 256 -14.06 15.54 -0.17
C ILE A 256 -13.53 16.98 -0.09
N PRO A 257 -13.60 17.63 1.10
CA PRO A 257 -13.21 19.04 1.25
C PRO A 257 -11.69 19.23 1.43
N LEU A 258 -10.89 18.28 0.97
CA LEU A 258 -9.44 18.28 1.05
C LEU A 258 -8.82 18.45 -0.33
N PRO A 259 -7.60 19.00 -0.42
CA PRO A 259 -6.77 18.87 -1.61
C PRO A 259 -6.51 17.38 -1.92
N VAL A 260 -6.80 16.98 -3.16
CA VAL A 260 -6.60 15.61 -3.62
C VAL A 260 -5.64 15.61 -4.81
N ALA A 261 -4.82 14.56 -4.92
CA ALA A 261 -4.00 14.28 -6.10
C ALA A 261 -4.14 12.80 -6.49
N GLY A 262 -3.90 12.48 -7.76
CA GLY A 262 -3.83 11.12 -8.27
C GLY A 262 -2.44 10.81 -8.84
N MET A 263 -1.89 9.64 -8.51
CA MET A 263 -0.66 9.11 -9.09
C MET A 263 -0.94 7.76 -9.71
N PHE A 264 -0.58 7.57 -10.98
CA PHE A 264 -0.91 6.36 -11.73
C PHE A 264 0.32 5.75 -12.37
N GLY A 265 0.37 4.42 -12.45
CA GLY A 265 1.39 3.73 -13.20
C GLY A 265 1.19 3.94 -14.71
N GLY A 266 2.15 4.56 -15.40
CA GLY A 266 2.05 4.86 -16.83
C GLY A 266 1.95 3.61 -17.72
N ALA A 267 2.36 2.44 -17.21
CA ALA A 267 2.26 1.14 -17.84
C ALA A 267 1.26 0.19 -17.13
N SER A 268 0.42 0.71 -16.22
CA SER A 268 -0.67 -0.06 -15.62
C SER A 268 -1.64 -0.53 -16.71
N HIS A 269 -2.03 -1.81 -16.60
CA HIS A 269 -3.02 -2.38 -17.53
C HIS A 269 -4.41 -1.84 -17.27
N ASP A 270 -5.24 -1.88 -18.30
CA ASP A 270 -6.66 -1.64 -18.18
C ASP A 270 -7.27 -2.73 -17.26
N PHE A 271 -7.98 -2.32 -16.23
CA PHE A 271 -8.73 -3.23 -15.38
C PHE A 271 -10.14 -3.40 -15.95
N ASP A 272 -10.55 -4.64 -16.10
CA ASP A 272 -11.98 -4.99 -16.35
C ASP A 272 -12.60 -4.38 -17.61
N GLN A 273 -11.92 -4.44 -18.73
CA GLN A 273 -12.42 -3.97 -20.04
C GLN A 273 -12.63 -2.44 -20.14
N ILE A 274 -12.25 -1.67 -19.13
CA ILE A 274 -12.31 -0.22 -19.16
C ILE A 274 -10.92 0.34 -19.37
N SER A 275 -10.82 1.23 -20.31
CA SER A 275 -9.57 1.92 -20.57
C SER A 275 -9.18 2.76 -19.33
N ARG A 276 -7.95 2.53 -18.81
CA ARG A 276 -7.33 3.38 -17.79
C ARG A 276 -7.47 4.87 -18.13
N ARG A 277 -7.32 5.22 -19.42
CA ARG A 277 -7.45 6.59 -19.90
C ARG A 277 -8.84 7.17 -19.63
N ASP A 278 -9.89 6.37 -19.85
CA ASP A 278 -11.27 6.84 -19.67
C ASP A 278 -11.61 7.00 -18.20
N VAL A 279 -11.12 6.11 -17.34
CA VAL A 279 -11.30 6.25 -15.89
C VAL A 279 -10.58 7.49 -15.35
N ILE A 280 -9.33 7.73 -15.76
CA ILE A 280 -8.60 8.93 -15.35
C ILE A 280 -9.26 10.21 -15.89
N ALA A 281 -9.80 10.18 -17.12
CA ALA A 281 -10.59 11.29 -17.66
C ALA A 281 -11.83 11.56 -16.80
N TYR A 282 -12.56 10.52 -16.44
CA TYR A 282 -13.72 10.61 -15.55
C TYR A 282 -13.34 11.19 -14.16
N MET A 283 -12.25 10.74 -13.57
CA MET A 283 -11.78 11.29 -12.30
C MET A 283 -11.40 12.78 -12.42
N ARG A 284 -10.82 13.20 -13.54
CA ARG A 284 -10.53 14.63 -13.83
C ARG A 284 -11.79 15.46 -13.99
N ASP A 285 -12.84 14.89 -14.59
CA ASP A 285 -14.13 15.56 -14.71
C ASP A 285 -14.82 15.74 -13.36
N LEU A 286 -14.67 14.76 -12.45
CA LEU A 286 -15.18 14.85 -11.07
C LEU A 286 -14.41 15.89 -10.24
N ARG A 287 -13.08 15.96 -10.39
CA ARG A 287 -12.18 16.82 -9.63
C ARG A 287 -11.18 17.52 -10.56
N PRO A 288 -11.60 18.58 -11.27
CA PRO A 288 -10.71 19.35 -12.16
C PRO A 288 -9.55 20.03 -11.41
N ASP A 289 -9.72 20.24 -10.11
CA ASP A 289 -8.72 20.81 -9.20
C ASP A 289 -7.63 19.83 -8.77
N ALA A 290 -7.85 18.51 -8.94
CA ALA A 290 -6.92 17.47 -8.53
C ALA A 290 -5.84 17.23 -9.61
N PRO A 291 -4.55 17.46 -9.33
CA PRO A 291 -3.49 17.07 -10.26
C PRO A 291 -3.39 15.54 -10.37
N HIS A 292 -3.14 15.07 -11.59
CA HIS A 292 -2.93 13.66 -11.87
C HIS A 292 -1.57 13.46 -12.55
N TYR A 293 -0.79 12.52 -12.02
CA TYR A 293 0.56 12.20 -12.48
C TYR A 293 0.62 10.79 -13.03
N ASP A 294 1.36 10.61 -14.12
CA ASP A 294 1.74 9.31 -14.64
C ASP A 294 3.21 9.04 -14.35
N ILE A 295 3.51 7.93 -13.66
CA ILE A 295 4.88 7.48 -13.45
C ILE A 295 5.26 6.53 -14.60
N SER A 296 6.12 7.04 -15.49
CA SER A 296 6.54 6.30 -16.68
C SER A 296 7.21 4.96 -16.29
N GLY A 297 6.86 3.88 -16.99
CA GLY A 297 7.41 2.55 -16.77
C GLY A 297 6.91 1.84 -15.51
N ALA A 298 6.12 2.51 -14.67
CA ALA A 298 5.48 1.86 -13.52
C ALA A 298 4.15 1.22 -13.94
N ARG A 299 3.86 0.06 -13.35
CA ARG A 299 2.56 -0.62 -13.38
C ARG A 299 1.80 -0.35 -12.09
N HIS A 300 0.87 -1.22 -11.73
CA HIS A 300 0.01 -1.08 -10.54
C HIS A 300 0.80 -0.83 -9.25
N HIS A 301 1.86 -1.58 -9.01
CA HIS A 301 2.70 -1.40 -7.83
C HIS A 301 3.81 -0.37 -8.10
N ILE A 302 3.41 0.90 -8.22
CA ILE A 302 4.29 2.01 -8.63
C ILE A 302 5.56 2.08 -7.78
N MET A 303 5.42 1.94 -6.45
CA MET A 303 6.53 2.02 -5.50
C MET A 303 7.53 0.86 -5.64
N LEU A 304 7.14 -0.25 -6.26
CA LEU A 304 8.02 -1.37 -6.52
C LEU A 304 8.75 -1.21 -7.86
N ASP A 305 8.00 -0.80 -8.90
CA ASP A 305 8.57 -0.63 -10.24
C ASP A 305 9.51 0.58 -10.32
N GLN A 306 9.08 1.71 -9.73
CA GLN A 306 9.77 3.00 -9.82
C GLN A 306 9.88 3.68 -8.44
N PRO A 307 10.57 3.06 -7.45
CA PRO A 307 10.56 3.51 -6.05
C PRO A 307 11.03 4.95 -5.87
N ARG A 308 12.09 5.35 -6.57
CA ARG A 308 12.65 6.71 -6.47
C ARG A 308 11.78 7.74 -7.17
N ALA A 309 11.15 7.38 -8.30
CA ALA A 309 10.20 8.27 -8.99
C ALA A 309 8.94 8.45 -8.15
N PHE A 310 8.43 7.37 -7.52
CA PHE A 310 7.33 7.44 -6.57
C PHE A 310 7.64 8.41 -5.42
N ALA A 311 8.78 8.23 -4.73
CA ALA A 311 9.17 9.13 -3.64
C ALA A 311 9.34 10.58 -4.11
N SER A 312 9.96 10.82 -5.29
CA SER A 312 10.12 12.16 -5.86
C SER A 312 8.80 12.83 -6.19
N ALA A 313 7.82 12.07 -6.71
CA ALA A 313 6.48 12.59 -7.00
C ALA A 313 5.73 12.95 -5.71
N VAL A 314 5.85 12.12 -4.66
CA VAL A 314 5.31 12.44 -3.33
C VAL A 314 5.92 13.74 -2.81
N LEU A 315 7.26 13.88 -2.84
CA LEU A 315 7.95 15.10 -2.38
C LEU A 315 7.49 16.33 -3.16
N ALA A 316 7.37 16.24 -4.48
CA ALA A 316 6.91 17.35 -5.33
C ALA A 316 5.47 17.75 -5.00
N GLN A 317 4.60 16.77 -4.77
CA GLN A 317 3.20 17.04 -4.41
C GLN A 317 3.07 17.64 -3.01
N MET A 318 3.83 17.16 -2.05
CA MET A 318 3.88 17.74 -0.70
C MET A 318 4.29 19.21 -0.74
N GLU A 319 5.31 19.53 -1.55
CA GLU A 319 5.77 20.92 -1.75
C GLU A 319 4.69 21.79 -2.43
N PHE A 320 3.99 21.24 -3.43
CA PHE A 320 2.85 21.91 -4.05
C PHE A 320 1.75 22.22 -3.02
N TRP A 321 1.37 21.28 -2.18
CA TRP A 321 0.37 21.47 -1.12
C TRP A 321 0.84 22.48 -0.06
N ARG A 322 2.12 22.45 0.31
CA ARG A 322 2.71 23.44 1.20
C ARG A 322 2.61 24.86 0.63
N ALA A 323 2.98 25.02 -0.63
CA ALA A 323 2.94 26.31 -1.32
C ALA A 323 1.51 26.84 -1.51
N SER A 324 0.52 25.95 -1.68
CA SER A 324 -0.90 26.30 -1.79
C SER A 324 -1.61 26.54 -0.46
N GLY A 325 -0.92 26.37 0.68
CA GLY A 325 -1.47 26.59 2.02
C GLY A 325 -2.34 25.44 2.55
N ALA A 326 -2.27 24.25 1.95
CA ALA A 326 -3.06 23.08 2.38
C ALA A 326 -2.77 22.66 3.83
N PHE A 327 -1.57 22.90 4.34
CA PHE A 327 -1.14 22.54 5.69
C PHE A 327 -1.38 23.64 6.74
N GLN A 328 -2.02 24.75 6.37
CA GLN A 328 -2.26 25.90 7.26
C GLN A 328 -3.70 25.98 7.77
N LYS A 329 -4.57 25.04 7.38
CA LYS A 329 -6.01 25.04 7.69
C LYS A 329 -6.35 24.11 8.84
#